data_a5eaf6a6cdb50e3bfb5f3f029eab96cd
#
_entry.id   a5eaf6a6cdb50e3bfb5f3f029eab96cd
#
_cell.length_a   1.000
_cell.length_b   1.000
_cell.length_c   1.000
_cell.angle_alpha   90.00
_cell.angle_beta   90.00
_cell.angle_gamma   90.00
#
_symmetry.space_group_name_H-M   'P 1'
#
loop_
_entity.id
_entity.type
_entity.pdbx_description
1 polymer ?
#
loop_
_entity_poly.entity_id
_entity_poly.type
_entity_poly.pdbx_seq_one_letter_code
_entity_poly.pdbx_strand_id
1 'polypeptide(L)'
;MFAKTFKAAAILSAVAFAAPALAQGHVVIVEQFGANNSVGGGQTGSRQRLVVVQDGHSNVAVATQDGRRNNAAIGQVGSNNLADTHQSGRRNTVGVAQIGHNNTAVTTQTGRNNTTAIVQQTNGASASVSQSGSNNTVAIVQN
;
A
#
# COMPACT_ATOMS: atom_id res chain seq x y z
N MET A 1 36.33 -16.32 -15.99
CA MET A 1 35.36 -15.54 -16.79
C MET A 1 34.24 -15.09 -15.85
N PHE A 2 34.35 -13.89 -15.31
CA PHE A 2 33.40 -13.40 -14.28
C PHE A 2 32.24 -12.69 -14.97
N ALA A 3 31.03 -13.25 -14.88
CA ALA A 3 29.81 -12.60 -15.31
C ALA A 3 29.46 -11.51 -14.30
N LYS A 4 29.68 -10.25 -14.66
CA LYS A 4 29.16 -9.10 -13.90
C LYS A 4 27.67 -8.97 -14.22
N THR A 5 26.84 -9.38 -13.30
CA THR A 5 25.40 -9.06 -13.34
C THR A 5 25.24 -7.58 -13.04
N PHE A 6 25.09 -6.74 -14.04
CA PHE A 6 24.59 -5.39 -13.87
C PHE A 6 23.09 -5.47 -13.57
N LYS A 7 22.72 -5.26 -12.31
CA LYS A 7 21.34 -4.88 -12.01
C LYS A 7 21.15 -3.46 -12.53
N ALA A 8 20.39 -3.30 -13.59
CA ALA A 8 20.05 -2.00 -14.15
C ALA A 8 19.37 -1.15 -13.07
N ALA A 9 19.87 0.07 -12.91
CA ALA A 9 19.30 1.04 -12.00
C ALA A 9 17.84 1.30 -12.34
N ALA A 10 16.98 1.23 -11.32
CA ALA A 10 15.56 1.55 -11.42
C ALA A 10 15.37 2.97 -11.96
N ILE A 11 14.57 3.12 -13.00
CA ILE A 11 14.09 4.42 -13.44
C ILE A 11 13.07 4.86 -12.39
N LEU A 12 13.37 5.96 -11.71
CA LEU A 12 12.59 6.53 -10.64
C LEU A 12 11.18 6.86 -11.13
N SER A 13 10.21 6.09 -10.72
CA SER A 13 8.80 6.39 -10.92
C SER A 13 8.29 7.35 -9.83
N ALA A 14 7.28 8.15 -10.16
CA ALA A 14 6.84 9.26 -9.34
C ALA A 14 6.35 8.82 -7.95
N VAL A 15 6.98 9.32 -6.90
CA VAL A 15 6.47 9.26 -5.52
C VAL A 15 5.86 10.62 -5.20
N ALA A 16 4.56 10.69 -5.04
CA ALA A 16 3.85 11.92 -4.70
C ALA A 16 3.17 11.80 -3.33
N PHE A 17 3.70 12.50 -2.33
CA PHE A 17 3.06 12.64 -1.03
C PHE A 17 2.72 14.10 -0.75
N ALA A 18 1.47 14.35 -0.38
CA ALA A 18 1.10 15.61 0.24
C ALA A 18 1.51 15.56 1.72
N ALA A 19 2.57 16.25 2.08
CA ALA A 19 2.98 16.41 3.48
C ALA A 19 2.26 17.60 4.10
N PRO A 20 1.42 17.41 5.12
CA PRO A 20 0.93 18.53 5.91
C PRO A 20 2.05 19.15 6.75
N ALA A 21 2.01 20.46 6.94
CA ALA A 21 3.06 21.26 7.57
C ALA A 21 3.37 20.95 9.06
N LEU A 22 2.70 19.97 9.67
CA LEU A 22 2.87 19.54 11.08
C LEU A 22 2.85 18.01 11.19
N ALA A 23 3.78 17.32 10.55
CA ALA A 23 3.90 15.87 10.63
C ALA A 23 4.53 15.43 11.97
N GLN A 24 3.74 15.29 13.02
CA GLN A 24 4.24 14.73 14.29
C GLN A 24 4.30 13.19 14.22
N GLY A 25 5.50 12.66 13.95
CA GLY A 25 5.80 11.23 14.06
C GLY A 25 5.18 10.35 12.98
N HIS A 26 4.99 10.86 11.76
CA HIS A 26 4.67 10.02 10.62
C HIS A 26 5.90 9.25 10.14
N VAL A 27 5.67 8.01 9.71
CA VAL A 27 6.69 7.18 9.07
C VAL A 27 6.20 6.77 7.70
N VAL A 28 6.97 7.10 6.67
CA VAL A 28 6.72 6.65 5.29
C VAL A 28 7.97 5.94 4.80
N ILE A 29 7.81 4.71 4.35
CA ILE A 29 8.86 3.90 3.74
C ILE A 29 8.35 3.47 2.38
N VAL A 30 9.07 3.80 1.32
CA VAL A 30 8.75 3.38 -0.04
C VAL A 30 9.98 2.76 -0.66
N GLU A 31 9.84 1.53 -1.15
CA GLU A 31 10.84 0.81 -1.90
C GLU A 31 10.23 0.40 -3.24
N GLN A 32 10.87 0.79 -4.33
CA GLN A 32 10.40 0.48 -5.68
C GLN A 32 11.55 -0.12 -6.49
N PHE A 33 11.29 -1.30 -7.07
CA PHE A 33 12.20 -2.01 -7.96
C PHE A 33 11.50 -2.23 -9.31
N GLY A 34 12.25 -2.10 -10.42
CA GLY A 34 11.72 -2.27 -11.76
C GLY A 34 11.36 -0.95 -12.43
N ALA A 35 10.29 -0.92 -13.24
CA ALA A 35 9.97 0.23 -14.10
C ALA A 35 8.51 0.66 -13.99
N ASN A 36 8.26 1.97 -14.13
CA ASN A 36 6.92 2.56 -14.19
C ASN A 36 6.03 2.29 -12.97
N ASN A 37 6.63 1.94 -11.82
CA ASN A 37 5.88 1.81 -10.57
C ASN A 37 5.51 3.20 -10.03
N SER A 38 4.35 3.32 -9.41
CA SER A 38 3.86 4.59 -8.86
C SER A 38 3.35 4.42 -7.44
N VAL A 39 3.73 5.33 -6.56
CA VAL A 39 3.19 5.43 -5.20
C VAL A 39 2.68 6.83 -4.96
N GLY A 40 1.45 6.93 -4.48
CA GLY A 40 0.82 8.19 -4.12
C GLY A 40 0.06 8.11 -2.81
N GLY A 41 -0.31 9.27 -2.27
CA GLY A 41 -1.15 9.33 -1.09
C GLY A 41 -0.86 10.52 -0.18
N GLY A 42 -1.43 10.48 1.02
CA GLY A 42 -1.27 11.54 2.01
C GLY A 42 -1.50 11.04 3.43
N GLN A 43 -0.86 11.67 4.39
CA GLN A 43 -1.05 11.39 5.80
C GLN A 43 -1.42 12.69 6.52
N THR A 44 -2.57 12.71 7.18
CA THR A 44 -3.08 13.85 7.95
C THR A 44 -3.31 13.44 9.40
N GLY A 45 -2.83 14.23 10.35
CA GLY A 45 -2.98 13.93 11.78
C GLY A 45 -1.67 13.56 12.46
N SER A 46 -1.57 12.41 13.16
CA SER A 46 -0.34 12.09 13.91
C SER A 46 -0.02 10.59 14.04
N ARG A 47 1.28 10.28 14.08
CA ARG A 47 1.83 8.94 14.35
C ARG A 47 1.29 7.86 13.40
N GLN A 48 1.19 8.17 12.14
CA GLN A 48 0.79 7.23 11.10
C GLN A 48 2.01 6.54 10.51
N ARG A 49 1.81 5.34 9.99
CA ARG A 49 2.85 4.58 9.32
C ARG A 49 2.35 4.07 7.99
N LEU A 50 3.15 4.30 6.96
CA LEU A 50 2.94 3.76 5.62
C LEU A 50 4.20 3.04 5.17
N VAL A 51 4.05 1.82 4.72
CA VAL A 51 5.10 1.04 4.06
C VAL A 51 4.59 0.58 2.71
N VAL A 52 5.32 0.87 1.66
CA VAL A 52 5.03 0.38 0.31
C VAL A 52 6.28 -0.26 -0.26
N VAL A 53 6.13 -1.47 -0.76
CA VAL A 53 7.17 -2.20 -1.50
C VAL A 53 6.58 -2.63 -2.84
N GLN A 54 7.19 -2.22 -3.93
CA GLN A 54 6.80 -2.60 -5.29
C GLN A 54 7.98 -3.21 -6.03
N ASP A 55 7.77 -4.39 -6.61
CA ASP A 55 8.75 -5.08 -7.46
C ASP A 55 8.10 -5.50 -8.78
N GLY A 56 8.67 -5.07 -9.89
CA GLY A 56 8.15 -5.34 -11.24
C GLY A 56 7.84 -4.08 -12.04
N HIS A 57 6.72 -4.07 -12.78
CA HIS A 57 6.42 -2.93 -13.63
C HIS A 57 4.97 -2.47 -13.55
N SER A 58 4.79 -1.16 -13.68
CA SER A 58 3.46 -0.52 -13.77
C SER A 58 2.54 -0.85 -12.58
N ASN A 59 3.10 -1.11 -11.42
CA ASN A 59 2.32 -1.28 -10.20
C ASN A 59 1.96 0.10 -9.62
N VAL A 60 0.75 0.21 -9.09
CA VAL A 60 0.25 1.45 -8.50
C VAL A 60 -0.20 1.20 -7.05
N ALA A 61 0.34 1.97 -6.12
CA ALA A 61 -0.09 1.96 -4.73
C ALA A 61 -0.54 3.36 -4.31
N VAL A 62 -1.75 3.48 -3.81
CA VAL A 62 -2.29 4.72 -3.24
C VAL A 62 -2.67 4.48 -1.78
N ALA A 63 -2.20 5.35 -0.88
CA ALA A 63 -2.51 5.21 0.53
C ALA A 63 -2.83 6.57 1.16
N THR A 64 -4.06 6.73 1.61
CA THR A 64 -4.49 7.92 2.34
C THR A 64 -4.82 7.55 3.79
N GLN A 65 -4.20 8.24 4.73
CA GLN A 65 -4.42 8.04 6.15
C GLN A 65 -4.80 9.36 6.83
N ASP A 66 -5.92 9.37 7.52
CA ASP A 66 -6.38 10.50 8.31
C ASP A 66 -6.62 10.10 9.77
N GLY A 67 -6.18 10.93 10.71
CA GLY A 67 -6.38 10.72 12.14
C GLY A 67 -5.10 10.33 12.89
N ARG A 68 -5.14 9.24 13.69
CA ARG A 68 -4.02 8.94 14.60
C ARG A 68 -3.65 7.46 14.65
N ARG A 69 -2.34 7.16 14.55
CA ARG A 69 -1.78 5.80 14.70
C ARG A 69 -2.36 4.78 13.72
N ASN A 70 -2.75 5.21 12.53
CA ASN A 70 -3.12 4.28 11.47
C ASN A 70 -1.85 3.68 10.84
N ASN A 71 -1.95 2.44 10.41
CA ASN A 71 -0.86 1.68 9.81
C ASN A 71 -1.33 1.08 8.48
N ALA A 72 -0.59 1.33 7.40
CA ALA A 72 -0.81 0.70 6.11
C ALA A 72 0.48 0.05 5.61
N ALA A 73 0.37 -1.17 5.12
CA ALA A 73 1.45 -1.89 4.47
C ALA A 73 0.95 -2.44 3.13
N ILE A 74 1.63 -2.11 2.05
CA ILE A 74 1.30 -2.55 0.69
C ILE A 74 2.53 -3.19 0.08
N GLY A 75 2.40 -4.44 -0.36
CA GLY A 75 3.40 -5.17 -1.12
C GLY A 75 2.85 -5.59 -2.47
N GLN A 76 3.52 -5.24 -3.56
CA GLN A 76 3.12 -5.62 -4.91
C GLN A 76 4.31 -6.23 -5.66
N VAL A 77 4.12 -7.43 -6.19
CA VAL A 77 5.11 -8.14 -6.99
C VAL A 77 4.47 -8.56 -8.31
N GLY A 78 5.10 -8.21 -9.42
CA GLY A 78 4.62 -8.52 -10.77
C GLY A 78 4.28 -7.28 -11.58
N SER A 79 3.15 -7.26 -12.29
CA SER A 79 2.86 -6.13 -13.18
C SER A 79 1.40 -5.70 -13.17
N ASN A 80 1.19 -4.39 -13.35
CA ASN A 80 -0.14 -3.77 -13.46
C ASN A 80 -1.05 -4.04 -12.24
N ASN A 81 -0.48 -4.21 -11.05
CA ASN A 81 -1.26 -4.37 -9.83
C ASN A 81 -1.65 -3.00 -9.27
N LEU A 82 -2.87 -2.90 -8.75
CA LEU A 82 -3.39 -1.69 -8.12
C LEU A 82 -3.77 -1.97 -6.66
N ALA A 83 -3.22 -1.21 -5.74
CA ALA A 83 -3.66 -1.18 -4.35
C ALA A 83 -4.07 0.23 -3.95
N ASP A 84 -5.31 0.40 -3.52
CA ASP A 84 -5.83 1.66 -3.00
C ASP A 84 -6.33 1.46 -1.56
N THR A 85 -5.78 2.24 -0.62
CA THR A 85 -6.13 2.15 0.79
C THR A 85 -6.49 3.51 1.37
N HIS A 86 -7.64 3.59 1.96
CA HIS A 86 -8.12 4.78 2.68
C HIS A 86 -8.44 4.44 4.14
N GLN A 87 -7.77 5.10 5.08
CA GLN A 87 -7.99 4.92 6.51
C GLN A 87 -8.37 6.24 7.17
N SER A 88 -9.48 6.27 7.90
CA SER A 88 -9.91 7.42 8.69
C SER A 88 -10.20 7.02 10.14
N GLY A 89 -9.66 7.77 11.10
CA GLY A 89 -9.88 7.52 12.52
C GLY A 89 -8.62 7.13 13.29
N ARG A 90 -8.68 6.07 14.11
CA ARG A 90 -7.57 5.75 15.02
C ARG A 90 -7.23 4.27 15.08
N ARG A 91 -5.92 3.94 15.01
CA ARG A 91 -5.39 2.57 15.18
C ARG A 91 -5.97 1.57 14.16
N ASN A 92 -6.30 2.04 12.99
CA ASN A 92 -6.70 1.16 11.91
C ASN A 92 -5.45 0.55 11.25
N THR A 93 -5.54 -0.71 10.84
CA THR A 93 -4.44 -1.43 10.19
C THR A 93 -4.91 -2.02 8.86
N VAL A 94 -4.17 -1.77 7.80
CA VAL A 94 -4.36 -2.38 6.49
C VAL A 94 -3.08 -3.08 6.05
N GLY A 95 -3.22 -4.30 5.58
CA GLY A 95 -2.19 -5.03 4.86
C GLY A 95 -2.71 -5.48 3.51
N VAL A 96 -1.99 -5.16 2.44
CA VAL A 96 -2.27 -5.65 1.08
C VAL A 96 -1.03 -6.32 0.54
N ALA A 97 -1.16 -7.55 0.05
CA ALA A 97 -0.11 -8.27 -0.66
C ALA A 97 -0.67 -8.77 -1.99
N GLN A 98 -0.07 -8.34 -3.10
CA GLN A 98 -0.46 -8.74 -4.44
C GLN A 98 0.74 -9.35 -5.15
N ILE A 99 0.58 -10.57 -5.64
CA ILE A 99 1.58 -11.31 -6.43
C ILE A 99 0.92 -11.77 -7.72
N GLY A 100 1.48 -11.41 -8.86
CA GLY A 100 0.94 -11.73 -10.18
C GLY A 100 0.67 -10.48 -11.02
N HIS A 101 -0.36 -10.54 -11.85
CA HIS A 101 -0.64 -9.49 -12.82
C HIS A 101 -2.09 -9.02 -12.77
N ASN A 102 -2.30 -7.71 -12.98
CA ASN A 102 -3.65 -7.11 -13.08
C ASN A 102 -4.53 -7.33 -11.84
N ASN A 103 -3.95 -7.46 -10.66
CA ASN A 103 -4.70 -7.58 -9.42
C ASN A 103 -5.14 -6.20 -8.91
N THR A 104 -6.32 -6.14 -8.33
CA THR A 104 -6.86 -4.90 -7.74
C THR A 104 -7.30 -5.14 -6.29
N ALA A 105 -6.82 -4.32 -5.38
CA ALA A 105 -7.24 -4.32 -3.99
C ALA A 105 -7.65 -2.91 -3.56
N VAL A 106 -8.88 -2.76 -3.08
CA VAL A 106 -9.41 -1.50 -2.56
C VAL A 106 -9.82 -1.68 -1.11
N THR A 107 -9.34 -0.83 -0.23
CA THR A 107 -9.67 -0.91 1.19
C THR A 107 -10.09 0.45 1.74
N THR A 108 -11.24 0.51 2.37
CA THR A 108 -11.70 1.69 3.11
C THR A 108 -11.98 1.30 4.56
N GLN A 109 -11.33 1.98 5.50
CA GLN A 109 -11.56 1.79 6.94
C GLN A 109 -11.93 3.10 7.61
N THR A 110 -13.03 3.10 8.35
CA THR A 110 -13.47 4.26 9.13
C THR A 110 -13.76 3.86 10.58
N GLY A 111 -13.21 4.61 11.54
CA GLY A 111 -13.46 4.36 12.95
C GLY A 111 -12.22 3.98 13.75
N ARG A 112 -12.29 2.92 14.57
CA ARG A 112 -11.19 2.58 15.49
C ARG A 112 -10.86 1.09 15.52
N ASN A 113 -9.56 0.77 15.58
CA ASN A 113 -9.06 -0.59 15.75
C ASN A 113 -9.60 -1.57 14.71
N ASN A 114 -9.83 -1.12 13.49
CA ASN A 114 -10.22 -2.00 12.40
C ASN A 114 -8.97 -2.59 11.74
N THR A 115 -9.06 -3.84 11.34
CA THR A 115 -7.96 -4.55 10.67
C THR A 115 -8.45 -5.17 9.36
N THR A 116 -7.73 -4.92 8.27
CA THR A 116 -7.95 -5.58 6.98
C THR A 116 -6.66 -6.21 6.51
N ALA A 117 -6.76 -7.43 6.02
CA ALA A 117 -5.69 -8.12 5.29
C ALA A 117 -6.23 -8.64 3.95
N ILE A 118 -5.57 -8.27 2.86
CA ILE A 118 -5.87 -8.79 1.52
C ILE A 118 -4.62 -9.43 0.96
N VAL A 119 -4.72 -10.69 0.54
CA VAL A 119 -3.66 -11.42 -0.13
C VAL A 119 -4.22 -11.95 -1.46
N GLN A 120 -3.58 -11.56 -2.56
CA GLN A 120 -3.91 -12.01 -3.90
C GLN A 120 -2.66 -12.63 -4.53
N GLN A 121 -2.72 -13.91 -4.85
CA GLN A 121 -1.61 -14.68 -5.44
C GLN A 121 -1.99 -15.27 -6.79
N THR A 122 -2.69 -14.51 -7.58
CA THR A 122 -3.24 -14.93 -8.88
C THR A 122 -3.20 -13.76 -9.86
N ASN A 123 -3.80 -13.94 -11.01
CA ASN A 123 -3.88 -12.90 -12.03
C ASN A 123 -5.32 -12.42 -12.18
N GLY A 124 -5.51 -11.11 -12.29
CA GLY A 124 -6.82 -10.50 -12.51
C GLY A 124 -7.78 -10.57 -11.32
N ALA A 125 -7.27 -10.82 -10.12
CA ALA A 125 -8.08 -10.84 -8.91
C ALA A 125 -8.52 -9.44 -8.50
N SER A 126 -9.74 -9.32 -8.00
CA SER A 126 -10.26 -8.07 -7.45
C SER A 126 -10.82 -8.30 -6.04
N ALA A 127 -10.38 -7.50 -5.09
CA ALA A 127 -10.87 -7.49 -3.72
C ALA A 127 -11.24 -6.07 -3.29
N SER A 128 -12.40 -5.93 -2.68
CA SER A 128 -12.83 -4.66 -2.09
C SER A 128 -13.32 -4.87 -0.66
N VAL A 129 -12.79 -4.10 0.27
CA VAL A 129 -13.15 -4.14 1.69
C VAL A 129 -13.59 -2.76 2.16
N SER A 130 -14.75 -2.68 2.76
CA SER A 130 -15.20 -1.48 3.45
C SER A 130 -15.56 -1.82 4.90
N GLN A 131 -14.86 -1.21 5.85
CA GLN A 131 -15.11 -1.39 7.29
C GLN A 131 -15.47 -0.06 7.93
N SER A 132 -16.56 -0.05 8.69
CA SER A 132 -16.98 1.10 9.50
C SER A 132 -17.27 0.67 10.92
N GLY A 133 -16.91 1.51 11.89
CA GLY A 133 -17.13 1.22 13.31
C GLY A 133 -15.83 0.87 14.05
N SER A 134 -15.90 -0.07 14.97
CA SER A 134 -14.75 -0.37 15.85
C SER A 134 -14.52 -1.86 15.99
N ASN A 135 -13.23 -2.26 16.06
CA ASN A 135 -12.77 -3.62 16.34
C ASN A 135 -13.21 -4.66 15.28
N ASN A 136 -13.40 -4.24 14.04
CA ASN A 136 -13.72 -5.15 12.94
C ASN A 136 -12.44 -5.74 12.35
N THR A 137 -12.52 -7.01 11.94
CA THR A 137 -11.41 -7.68 11.24
C THR A 137 -11.93 -8.36 9.98
N VAL A 138 -11.26 -8.12 8.87
CA VAL A 138 -11.51 -8.80 7.59
C VAL A 138 -10.21 -9.35 7.05
N ALA A 139 -10.25 -10.58 6.56
CA ALA A 139 -9.15 -11.20 5.82
C ALA A 139 -9.70 -11.79 4.51
N ILE A 140 -9.06 -11.45 3.40
CA ILE A 140 -9.37 -12.00 2.07
C ILE A 140 -8.10 -12.64 1.52
N VAL A 141 -8.23 -13.87 1.05
CA VAL A 141 -7.16 -14.59 0.34
C VAL A 141 -7.74 -15.10 -0.97
N GLN A 142 -7.06 -14.79 -2.07
CA GLN A 142 -7.41 -15.23 -3.43
C GLN A 142 -6.16 -15.87 -4.06
N ASN A 143 -6.29 -17.15 -4.43
CA ASN A 143 -5.23 -17.95 -5.04
C ASN A 143 -5.60 -18.31 -6.48
#